data_61a0e30bda0d77828b5e2013a4f31e27
#
_entry.id   61a0e30bda0d77828b5e2013a4f31e27
#
_cell.length_a   1.000
_cell.length_b   1.000
_cell.length_c   1.000
_cell.angle_alpha   90.00
_cell.angle_beta   90.00
_cell.angle_gamma   90.00
#
_symmetry.space_group_name_H-M   'P 1'
#
loop_
_entity.id
_entity.type
_entity.pdbx_description
1 polymer ?
#
loop_
_entity_poly.entity_id
_entity_poly.type
_entity_poly.pdbx_seq_one_letter_code
_entity_poly.pdbx_strand_id
1 'polypeptide(L)'
;SDWINWVKGGSQGSPTEDIEARHWVHIRDATDAIVQISLANRDIPNGVIDLAGRRAWSSDAVLDEMKLLWRRYTDALHLSHTVESLTNVPSPASKQFDGKISRPNLVPLHNAMLASGREEGWRPLTAMRVGLMELFAHSQGE
;
A
#
# COMPACT_ATOMS: atom_id res chain seq x y z
N SER A 1 -10.11 -8.08 -4.19
CA SER A 1 -10.58 -8.48 -5.49
C SER A 1 -11.70 -7.58 -6.04
N ASP A 2 -12.69 -7.15 -5.26
CA ASP A 2 -13.82 -6.34 -5.77
C ASP A 2 -13.39 -4.99 -6.37
N TRP A 3 -12.44 -4.32 -5.76
CA TRP A 3 -11.88 -3.07 -6.28
C TRP A 3 -11.16 -3.25 -7.62
N ILE A 4 -10.43 -4.36 -7.79
CA ILE A 4 -9.75 -4.69 -9.04
C ILE A 4 -10.78 -4.89 -10.15
N ASN A 5 -11.81 -5.69 -9.89
CA ASN A 5 -12.88 -5.94 -10.85
C ASN A 5 -13.65 -4.68 -11.21
N TRP A 6 -13.91 -3.82 -10.22
CA TRP A 6 -14.55 -2.54 -10.45
C TRP A 6 -13.71 -1.62 -11.34
N VAL A 7 -12.41 -1.51 -11.10
CA VAL A 7 -11.50 -0.70 -11.93
C VAL A 7 -11.42 -1.26 -13.35
N LYS A 8 -11.29 -2.59 -13.51
CA LYS A 8 -11.28 -3.26 -14.82
C LYS A 8 -12.60 -3.07 -15.59
N GLY A 9 -13.72 -3.05 -14.88
CA GLY A 9 -15.06 -2.86 -15.43
C GLY A 9 -15.42 -1.41 -15.80
N GLY A 10 -14.47 -0.48 -15.80
CA GLY A 10 -14.68 0.92 -16.17
C GLY A 10 -15.15 1.82 -15.04
N SER A 11 -15.08 1.37 -13.79
CA SER A 11 -15.32 2.17 -12.58
C SER A 11 -16.73 2.80 -12.51
N GLN A 12 -17.75 2.11 -13.00
CA GLN A 12 -19.14 2.57 -12.90
C GLN A 12 -19.73 2.25 -11.54
N GLY A 13 -20.46 3.19 -10.94
CA GLY A 13 -21.03 3.07 -9.61
C GLY A 13 -20.00 3.23 -8.48
N SER A 14 -20.40 2.92 -7.24
CA SER A 14 -19.48 2.89 -6.09
C SER A 14 -18.85 1.50 -5.96
N PRO A 15 -17.55 1.40 -5.70
CA PRO A 15 -16.87 0.09 -5.64
C PRO A 15 -17.20 -0.73 -4.40
N THR A 16 -18.01 -0.25 -3.49
CA THR A 16 -18.45 -0.79 -2.20
C THR A 16 -18.31 0.23 -1.06
N GLU A 17 -18.74 -0.18 0.12
CA GLU A 17 -18.80 0.60 1.35
C GLU A 17 -17.64 1.58 1.52
N ASP A 18 -17.96 2.77 2.00
CA ASP A 18 -17.03 3.81 2.38
C ASP A 18 -16.05 3.24 3.42
N ILE A 19 -14.89 2.82 2.96
CA ILE A 19 -13.86 2.29 3.83
C ILE A 19 -13.08 3.48 4.39
N GLU A 20 -13.12 3.63 5.70
CA GLU A 20 -12.29 4.61 6.40
C GLU A 20 -10.84 4.52 5.94
N ALA A 21 -10.18 5.66 5.89
CA ALA A 21 -8.76 5.67 5.56
C ALA A 21 -7.96 4.76 6.50
N ARG A 22 -6.95 4.08 5.97
CA ARG A 22 -6.15 3.08 6.69
C ARG A 22 -4.66 3.29 6.45
N HIS A 23 -3.86 2.77 7.39
CA HIS A 23 -2.41 2.71 7.27
C HIS A 23 -1.99 1.39 6.60
N TRP A 24 -2.17 1.33 5.29
CA TRP A 24 -1.86 0.13 4.49
C TRP A 24 -0.38 -0.23 4.55
N VAL A 25 -0.11 -1.52 4.63
CA VAL A 25 1.23 -2.11 4.53
C VAL A 25 1.17 -3.27 3.53
N HIS A 26 2.21 -3.41 2.74
CA HIS A 26 2.30 -4.53 1.81
C HIS A 26 2.54 -5.84 2.56
N ILE A 27 1.92 -6.93 2.12
CA ILE A 27 2.02 -8.24 2.80
C ILE A 27 3.46 -8.72 2.93
N ARG A 28 4.31 -8.44 1.94
CA ARG A 28 5.73 -8.78 1.97
C ARG A 28 6.46 -8.08 3.12
N ASP A 29 6.23 -6.78 3.29
CA ASP A 29 6.84 -6.01 4.39
C ASP A 29 6.30 -6.48 5.74
N ALA A 30 5.00 -6.80 5.82
CA ALA A 30 4.39 -7.32 7.01
C ALA A 30 4.97 -8.70 7.40
N THR A 31 5.09 -9.60 6.43
CA THR A 31 5.65 -10.93 6.63
C THR A 31 7.13 -10.85 7.04
N ASP A 32 7.92 -10.00 6.36
CA ASP A 32 9.33 -9.78 6.72
C ASP A 32 9.48 -9.30 8.16
N ALA A 33 8.66 -8.33 8.60
CA ALA A 33 8.69 -7.86 9.97
C ALA A 33 8.35 -8.96 10.99
N ILE A 34 7.30 -9.75 10.74
CA ILE A 34 6.89 -10.85 11.60
C ILE A 34 8.03 -11.89 11.71
N VAL A 35 8.62 -12.29 10.59
CA VAL A 35 9.71 -13.27 10.56
C VAL A 35 10.93 -12.75 11.29
N GLN A 36 11.35 -11.51 11.03
CA GLN A 36 12.49 -10.88 11.67
C GLN A 36 12.32 -10.84 13.20
N ILE A 37 11.16 -10.40 13.68
CA ILE A 37 10.86 -10.32 15.11
C ILE A 37 10.80 -11.72 15.72
N SER A 38 10.19 -12.69 15.04
CA SER A 38 10.03 -14.05 15.55
C SER A 38 11.34 -14.83 15.64
N LEU A 39 12.29 -14.54 14.78
CA LEU A 39 13.60 -15.20 14.74
C LEU A 39 14.68 -14.43 15.52
N ALA A 40 14.34 -13.29 16.11
CA ALA A 40 15.30 -12.50 16.87
C ALA A 40 15.78 -13.27 18.13
N ASN A 41 17.11 -13.41 18.27
CA ASN A 41 17.73 -14.01 19.46
C ASN A 41 17.86 -13.02 20.63
N ARG A 42 16.97 -12.04 20.72
CA ARG A 42 16.98 -10.99 21.76
C ARG A 42 15.60 -10.89 22.39
N ASP A 43 15.59 -10.47 23.64
CA ASP A 43 14.34 -10.21 24.35
C ASP A 43 13.59 -9.05 23.69
N ILE A 44 12.55 -9.40 22.97
CA ILE A 44 11.60 -8.43 22.43
C ILE A 44 10.54 -8.19 23.51
N PRO A 45 10.23 -6.92 23.84
CA PRO A 45 9.23 -6.63 24.86
C PRO A 45 7.91 -7.34 24.59
N ASN A 46 7.39 -8.05 25.59
CA ASN A 46 6.07 -8.66 25.51
C ASN A 46 4.99 -7.57 25.36
N GLY A 47 4.03 -7.81 24.49
CA GLY A 47 2.92 -6.89 24.31
C GLY A 47 2.26 -7.01 22.93
N VAL A 48 1.28 -6.16 22.72
CA VAL A 48 0.64 -6.00 21.41
C VAL A 48 1.47 -5.02 20.56
N ILE A 49 1.82 -5.43 19.36
CA ILE A 49 2.58 -4.63 18.43
C ILE A 49 1.69 -4.36 17.21
N ASP A 50 1.35 -3.10 16.99
CA ASP A 50 0.62 -2.68 15.79
C ASP A 50 1.52 -2.80 14.57
N LEU A 51 1.06 -3.53 13.54
CA LEU A 51 1.75 -3.66 12.27
C LEU A 51 0.98 -2.90 11.20
N ALA A 52 1.50 -1.76 10.81
CA ALA A 52 0.85 -0.87 9.86
C ALA A 52 1.85 -0.04 9.06
N GLY A 53 1.39 0.53 7.95
CA GLY A 53 2.14 1.49 7.16
C GLY A 53 2.32 2.82 7.89
N ARG A 54 3.30 3.60 7.46
CA ARG A 54 3.61 4.90 8.08
C ARG A 54 2.68 6.03 7.64
N ARG A 55 1.98 5.84 6.53
CA ARG A 55 1.10 6.82 5.91
C ARG A 55 -0.34 6.31 5.88
N ALA A 56 -1.28 7.19 6.21
CA ALA A 56 -2.70 6.96 5.99
C ALA A 56 -3.06 7.18 4.51
N TRP A 57 -3.93 6.32 3.98
CA TRP A 57 -4.49 6.42 2.65
C TRP A 57 -6.01 6.35 2.75
N SER A 58 -6.70 7.31 2.17
CA SER A 58 -8.16 7.20 1.98
C SER A 58 -8.46 6.18 0.89
N SER A 59 -9.65 5.62 0.93
CA SER A 59 -10.13 4.71 -0.12
C SER A 59 -10.10 5.37 -1.49
N ASP A 60 -10.53 6.63 -1.57
CA ASP A 60 -10.49 7.41 -2.82
C ASP A 60 -9.08 7.55 -3.37
N ALA A 61 -8.09 7.85 -2.50
CA ALA A 61 -6.70 7.96 -2.95
C ALA A 61 -6.15 6.63 -3.48
N VAL A 62 -6.53 5.50 -2.87
CA VAL A 62 -6.14 4.16 -3.35
C VAL A 62 -6.84 3.85 -4.67
N LEU A 63 -8.13 4.12 -4.79
CA LEU A 63 -8.90 3.89 -6.01
C LEU A 63 -8.43 4.76 -7.16
N ASP A 64 -8.11 6.02 -6.92
CA ASP A 64 -7.55 6.91 -7.94
C ASP A 64 -6.19 6.39 -8.45
N GLU A 65 -5.34 5.88 -7.54
CA GLU A 65 -4.09 5.25 -7.92
C GLU A 65 -4.32 3.97 -8.73
N MET A 66 -5.28 3.14 -8.33
CA MET A 66 -5.63 1.91 -9.06
C MET A 66 -6.13 2.23 -10.47
N LYS A 67 -7.03 3.21 -10.63
CA LYS A 67 -7.52 3.66 -11.95
C LYS A 67 -6.37 4.13 -12.84
N LEU A 68 -5.47 4.93 -12.27
CA LEU A 68 -4.30 5.43 -12.99
C LEU A 68 -3.39 4.30 -13.46
N LEU A 69 -3.08 3.36 -12.57
CA LEU A 69 -2.22 2.21 -12.88
C LEU A 69 -2.86 1.30 -13.93
N TRP A 70 -4.17 1.04 -13.80
CA TRP A 70 -4.91 0.25 -14.78
C TRP A 70 -4.90 0.89 -16.16
N ARG A 71 -5.17 2.21 -16.23
CA ARG A 71 -5.09 2.96 -17.49
C ARG A 71 -3.69 2.87 -18.10
N ARG A 72 -2.65 3.10 -17.32
CA ARG A 72 -1.26 3.00 -17.82
C ARG A 72 -0.92 1.60 -18.31
N TYR A 73 -1.41 0.59 -17.62
CA TYR A 73 -1.24 -0.80 -18.04
C TYR A 73 -1.94 -1.07 -19.37
N THR A 74 -3.19 -0.66 -19.53
CA THR A 74 -3.93 -0.83 -20.81
C THR A 74 -3.32 -0.03 -21.93
N ASP A 75 -2.89 1.20 -21.68
CA ASP A 75 -2.17 2.03 -22.67
C ASP A 75 -0.86 1.36 -23.11
N ALA A 76 -0.14 0.71 -22.19
CA ALA A 76 1.08 -0.04 -22.51
C ALA A 76 0.79 -1.26 -23.40
N LEU A 77 -0.28 -2.00 -23.10
CA LEU A 77 -0.68 -3.16 -23.92
C LEU A 77 -1.03 -2.77 -25.35
N HIS A 78 -1.62 -1.61 -25.55
CA HIS A 78 -2.04 -1.11 -26.87
C HIS A 78 -1.02 -0.16 -27.52
N LEU A 79 0.14 0.05 -26.89
CA LEU A 79 1.17 1.00 -27.34
C LEU A 79 0.62 2.41 -27.57
N SER A 80 -0.36 2.83 -26.76
CA SER A 80 -1.13 4.08 -26.90
C SER A 80 -0.67 5.19 -25.95
N HIS A 81 0.49 5.04 -25.30
CA HIS A 81 1.05 6.10 -24.47
C HIS A 81 1.35 7.37 -25.26
N THR A 82 0.93 8.50 -24.69
CA THR A 82 1.37 9.82 -25.15
C THR A 82 2.21 10.49 -24.06
N VAL A 83 3.00 11.50 -24.44
CA VAL A 83 3.79 12.30 -23.48
C VAL A 83 2.85 12.91 -22.44
N GLU A 84 1.69 13.42 -22.87
CA GLU A 84 0.69 14.03 -21.99
C GLU A 84 0.10 12.99 -21.02
N SER A 85 -0.17 11.76 -21.48
CA SER A 85 -0.70 10.70 -20.60
C SER A 85 0.28 10.27 -19.52
N LEU A 86 1.58 10.49 -19.71
CA LEU A 86 2.63 10.14 -18.76
C LEU A 86 3.01 11.31 -17.83
N THR A 87 2.94 12.55 -18.31
CA THR A 87 3.45 13.72 -17.58
C THR A 87 2.40 14.42 -16.72
N ASN A 88 1.14 14.43 -17.13
CA ASN A 88 0.09 15.25 -16.50
C ASN A 88 -0.65 14.59 -15.36
N VAL A 89 -0.20 13.44 -14.89
CA VAL A 89 -0.86 12.78 -13.77
C VAL A 89 -0.08 13.02 -12.49
N PRO A 90 -0.58 13.90 -11.59
CA PRO A 90 0.07 14.12 -10.30
C PRO A 90 0.16 12.81 -9.54
N SER A 91 1.30 12.55 -8.92
CA SER A 91 1.44 11.38 -8.06
C SER A 91 0.46 11.51 -6.89
N PRO A 92 -0.40 10.52 -6.62
CA PRO A 92 -1.23 10.52 -5.42
C PRO A 92 -0.41 10.57 -4.13
N ALA A 93 0.88 10.23 -4.21
CA ALA A 93 1.81 10.39 -3.10
C ALA A 93 1.98 11.86 -2.65
N SER A 94 1.65 12.85 -3.48
CA SER A 94 1.65 14.26 -3.11
C SER A 94 0.42 14.70 -2.32
N LYS A 95 -0.69 13.95 -2.39
CA LYS A 95 -1.90 14.24 -1.64
C LYS A 95 -1.72 13.79 -0.19
N GLN A 96 -1.73 14.72 0.75
CA GLN A 96 -1.83 14.38 2.17
C GLN A 96 -3.28 14.07 2.51
N PHE A 97 -3.47 13.08 3.37
CA PHE A 97 -4.77 12.81 3.95
C PHE A 97 -5.02 13.78 5.10
N ASP A 98 -6.01 14.67 4.95
CA ASP A 98 -6.35 15.70 5.93
C ASP A 98 -7.37 15.24 6.98
N GLY A 99 -7.84 14.00 6.89
CA GLY A 99 -8.83 13.43 7.80
C GLY A 99 -8.23 13.07 9.16
N LYS A 100 -9.07 13.11 10.20
CA LYS A 100 -8.72 12.66 11.54
C LYS A 100 -8.77 11.14 11.61
N ILE A 101 -7.63 10.49 11.45
CA ILE A 101 -7.49 9.05 11.73
C ILE A 101 -6.60 8.86 12.95
N SER A 102 -6.99 7.90 13.79
CA SER A 102 -6.12 7.43 14.86
C SER A 102 -4.84 6.85 14.25
N ARG A 103 -3.73 7.48 14.54
CA ARG A 103 -2.42 7.01 14.06
C ARG A 103 -2.00 5.80 14.90
N PRO A 104 -1.68 4.65 14.29
CA PRO A 104 -1.19 3.50 15.03
C PRO A 104 0.11 3.85 15.76
N ASN A 105 0.28 3.32 16.96
CA ASN A 105 1.52 3.47 17.70
C ASN A 105 2.58 2.53 17.14
N LEU A 106 3.39 3.00 16.22
CA LEU A 106 4.45 2.22 15.58
C LEU A 106 5.76 2.18 16.38
N VAL A 107 5.85 2.82 17.55
CA VAL A 107 7.05 2.82 18.37
C VAL A 107 7.44 1.41 18.85
N PRO A 108 6.51 0.57 19.35
CA PRO A 108 6.84 -0.81 19.72
C PRO A 108 7.38 -1.63 18.55
N LEU A 109 6.76 -1.51 17.36
CA LEU A 109 7.22 -2.19 16.16
C LEU A 109 8.61 -1.72 15.74
N HIS A 110 8.84 -0.41 15.73
CA HIS A 110 10.15 0.16 15.38
C HIS A 110 11.26 -0.35 16.32
N ASN A 111 11.00 -0.34 17.63
CA ASN A 111 11.96 -0.83 18.63
C ASN A 111 12.19 -2.35 18.49
N ALA A 112 11.16 -3.14 18.23
CA ALA A 112 11.29 -4.57 18.00
C ALA A 112 12.14 -4.86 16.74
N MET A 113 11.97 -4.09 15.67
CA MET A 113 12.80 -4.20 14.47
C MET A 113 14.26 -3.82 14.74
N LEU A 114 14.53 -2.76 15.53
CA LEU A 114 15.89 -2.44 15.96
C LEU A 114 16.50 -3.57 16.79
N ALA A 115 15.75 -4.12 17.74
CA ALA A 115 16.19 -5.25 18.59
C ALA A 115 16.46 -6.51 17.77
N SER A 116 15.75 -6.73 16.66
CA SER A 116 15.99 -7.85 15.74
C SER A 116 17.22 -7.67 14.84
N GLY A 117 17.92 -6.52 14.93
CA GLY A 117 19.12 -6.22 14.15
C GLY A 117 18.87 -5.38 12.89
N ARG A 118 17.66 -4.88 12.68
CA ARG A 118 17.34 -3.97 11.57
C ARG A 118 17.75 -2.54 11.94
N GLU A 119 18.83 -2.03 11.42
CA GLU A 119 19.41 -0.71 11.78
C GLU A 119 18.43 0.46 11.62
N GLU A 120 17.57 0.44 10.61
CA GLU A 120 16.59 1.50 10.33
C GLU A 120 15.27 1.33 11.11
N GLY A 121 15.14 0.28 11.92
CA GLY A 121 13.88 -0.06 12.60
C GLY A 121 12.75 -0.38 11.60
N TRP A 122 11.52 -0.02 11.94
CA TRP A 122 10.37 -0.22 11.06
C TRP A 122 10.34 0.76 9.90
N ARG A 123 10.57 0.26 8.72
CA ARG A 123 10.47 0.99 7.47
C ARG A 123 9.93 0.06 6.37
N PRO A 124 8.64 0.16 6.02
CA PRO A 124 8.10 -0.57 4.88
C PRO A 124 8.83 -0.13 3.60
N LEU A 125 9.29 -1.09 2.82
CA LEU A 125 10.09 -0.87 1.61
C LEU A 125 9.24 -0.88 0.35
N THR A 126 8.10 -1.57 0.38
CA THR A 126 7.20 -1.70 -0.77
C THR A 126 6.27 -0.48 -0.85
N ALA A 127 6.47 0.33 -1.88
CA ALA A 127 5.59 1.46 -2.13
C ALA A 127 4.18 0.98 -2.49
N MET A 128 3.14 1.74 -2.10
CA MET A 128 1.74 1.43 -2.41
C MET A 128 1.54 1.12 -3.90
N ARG A 129 2.11 1.92 -4.77
CA ARG A 129 2.04 1.75 -6.23
C ARG A 129 2.57 0.41 -6.70
N VAL A 130 3.68 -0.06 -6.12
CA VAL A 130 4.27 -1.37 -6.44
C VAL A 130 3.33 -2.49 -6.01
N GLY A 131 2.79 -2.43 -4.79
CA GLY A 131 1.83 -3.42 -4.32
C GLY A 131 0.56 -3.48 -5.17
N LEU A 132 0.02 -2.32 -5.59
CA LEU A 132 -1.14 -2.27 -6.48
C LEU A 132 -0.83 -2.84 -7.88
N MET A 133 0.36 -2.59 -8.42
CA MET A 133 0.81 -3.19 -9.68
C MET A 133 0.90 -4.73 -9.58
N GLU A 134 1.43 -5.26 -8.49
CA GLU A 134 1.49 -6.70 -8.23
C GLU A 134 0.08 -7.32 -8.18
N LEU A 135 -0.88 -6.63 -7.55
CA LEU A 135 -2.28 -7.08 -7.52
C LEU A 135 -2.90 -7.16 -8.92
N PHE A 136 -2.65 -6.15 -9.78
CA PHE A 136 -3.10 -6.18 -11.17
C PHE A 136 -2.43 -7.32 -11.96
N ALA A 137 -1.12 -7.48 -11.83
CA ALA A 137 -0.40 -8.54 -12.51
C ALA A 137 -0.92 -9.94 -12.12
N HIS A 138 -1.16 -10.16 -10.83
CA HIS A 138 -1.70 -11.44 -10.33
C HIS A 138 -3.11 -11.71 -10.88
N SER A 139 -3.95 -10.68 -10.93
CA SER A 139 -5.34 -10.80 -11.42
C SER A 139 -5.47 -10.99 -12.94
N GLN A 140 -4.37 -11.02 -13.69
CA GLN A 140 -4.35 -11.35 -15.13
C GLN A 140 -4.00 -12.82 -15.38
N GLY A 141 -3.44 -13.50 -14.38
CA GLY A 141 -3.05 -14.91 -14.49
C GLY A 141 -4.14 -15.90 -14.09
N GLU A 142 -5.30 -15.40 -13.63
CA GLU A 142 -6.51 -16.18 -13.35
C GLU A 142 -7.48 -16.06 -14.53
#